data_fc8207f37bc199d7c8beff6ef78190be
#
_entry.id   fc8207f37bc199d7c8beff6ef78190be
#
_cell.length_a   1.000
_cell.length_b   1.000
_cell.length_c   1.000
_cell.angle_alpha   90.00
_cell.angle_beta   90.00
_cell.angle_gamma   90.00
#
_symmetry.space_group_name_H-M   'P 1'
#
loop_
_entity.id
_entity.type
_entity.pdbx_description
1 polymer ?
#
loop_
_entity_poly.entity_id
_entity_poly.type
_entity_poly.pdbx_seq_one_letter_code
_entity_poly.pdbx_strand_id
1 'polypeptide(L)'
;MQNKNFFFGVIFLLSFVVKAQNKTIDPVDYVNPLMGTQSVHSLSNGNTYPAICRPWGMNFWTPQTGKMGDGWCYTYTAEKIRGVKQTHQPSPWINDYGQFSIMPVTGKLVFTEDARASWFSHKSEIVKPYYYSVYLADYDVTTEMTATERAAHFQLTFPENAQSSIVVDAFDKGSYVKIIPSENKIIGYTTRNNGGVPENFKNYF
;
A
#
# COMPACT_ATOMS: atom_id res chain seq x y z
N MET A 1 65.68 54.33 -19.69
CA MET A 1 64.26 54.61 -19.47
C MET A 1 63.56 53.28 -19.39
N GLN A 2 63.16 52.84 -18.19
CA GLN A 2 62.46 51.56 -17.96
C GLN A 2 61.02 51.87 -17.76
N ASN A 3 60.14 51.32 -18.65
CA ASN A 3 58.66 51.31 -18.47
C ASN A 3 58.23 50.15 -17.59
N LYS A 4 57.73 50.45 -16.42
CA LYS A 4 57.04 49.46 -15.55
C LYS A 4 55.55 49.42 -15.90
N ASN A 5 55.14 48.36 -16.55
CA ASN A 5 53.70 48.07 -16.74
C ASN A 5 53.11 47.52 -15.43
N PHE A 6 52.20 48.26 -14.86
CA PHE A 6 51.46 47.90 -13.68
C PHE A 6 50.22 47.12 -14.15
N PHE A 7 50.17 45.79 -13.88
CA PHE A 7 49.05 44.96 -14.20
C PHE A 7 48.06 44.98 -13.01
N PHE A 8 46.91 45.63 -13.16
CA PHE A 8 45.82 45.62 -12.19
C PHE A 8 44.96 44.38 -12.43
N GLY A 9 45.11 43.37 -11.58
CA GLY A 9 44.26 42.19 -11.60
C GLY A 9 42.95 42.51 -10.86
N VAL A 10 41.82 42.56 -11.58
CA VAL A 10 40.49 42.67 -11.01
C VAL A 10 40.06 41.26 -10.60
N ILE A 11 40.04 41.00 -9.29
CA ILE A 11 39.45 39.76 -8.73
C ILE A 11 37.94 39.93 -8.67
N PHE A 12 37.24 39.24 -9.55
CA PHE A 12 35.75 39.14 -9.52
C PHE A 12 35.34 38.12 -8.47
N LEU A 13 34.94 38.56 -7.27
CA LEU A 13 34.33 37.74 -6.25
C LEU A 13 32.88 37.45 -6.66
N LEU A 14 32.65 36.30 -7.28
CA LEU A 14 31.30 35.74 -7.50
C LEU A 14 30.75 35.25 -6.16
N SER A 15 29.94 36.08 -5.53
CA SER A 15 29.15 35.69 -4.35
C SER A 15 28.07 34.73 -4.79
N PHE A 16 28.25 33.40 -4.63
CA PHE A 16 27.20 32.44 -4.73
C PHE A 16 26.26 32.61 -3.53
N VAL A 17 25.12 33.24 -3.75
CA VAL A 17 24.02 33.24 -2.78
C VAL A 17 23.40 31.87 -2.81
N VAL A 18 23.86 30.97 -1.96
CA VAL A 18 23.20 29.70 -1.69
C VAL A 18 21.92 30.03 -0.92
N LYS A 19 20.78 30.10 -1.62
CA LYS A 19 19.48 30.08 -0.97
C LYS A 19 19.31 28.70 -0.35
N ALA A 20 19.53 28.58 0.94
CA ALA A 20 19.05 27.42 1.71
C ALA A 20 17.51 27.41 1.56
N GLN A 21 17.00 26.53 0.72
CA GLN A 21 15.59 26.21 0.73
C GLN A 21 15.30 25.52 2.06
N ASN A 22 14.73 26.23 3.01
CA ASN A 22 14.11 25.61 4.16
C ASN A 22 12.94 24.77 3.62
N LYS A 23 13.18 23.47 3.43
CA LYS A 23 12.14 22.52 3.13
C LYS A 23 11.24 22.50 4.37
N THR A 24 10.11 23.19 4.31
CA THR A 24 9.07 23.07 5.33
C THR A 24 8.63 21.63 5.32
N ILE A 25 8.94 20.89 6.38
CA ILE A 25 8.50 19.51 6.55
C ILE A 25 7.00 19.56 6.83
N ASP A 26 6.22 18.89 6.00
CA ASP A 26 4.79 18.77 6.22
C ASP A 26 4.56 17.97 7.53
N PRO A 27 3.71 18.42 8.46
CA PRO A 27 3.38 17.67 9.68
C PRO A 27 3.00 16.21 9.44
N VAL A 28 2.39 15.90 8.31
CA VAL A 28 2.05 14.51 7.92
C VAL A 28 3.29 13.62 7.75
N ASP A 29 4.45 14.18 7.48
CA ASP A 29 5.69 13.42 7.35
C ASP A 29 6.23 12.88 8.68
N TYR A 30 5.74 13.39 9.80
CA TYR A 30 6.06 12.86 11.14
C TYR A 30 5.17 11.67 11.54
N VAL A 31 4.11 11.40 10.79
CA VAL A 31 3.24 10.26 11.06
C VAL A 31 3.90 8.99 10.54
N ASN A 32 4.10 8.02 11.43
CA ASN A 32 4.59 6.69 11.09
C ASN A 32 3.46 5.67 11.16
N PRO A 33 2.82 5.30 10.04
CA PRO A 33 1.73 4.32 10.03
C PRO A 33 2.16 2.89 10.42
N LEU A 34 3.46 2.60 10.44
CA LEU A 34 3.99 1.30 10.88
C LEU A 34 4.10 1.17 12.41
N MET A 35 3.90 2.25 13.14
CA MET A 35 3.95 2.20 14.61
C MET A 35 2.87 1.27 15.16
N GLY A 36 3.26 0.32 16.02
CA GLY A 36 2.36 -0.65 16.63
C GLY A 36 1.99 -1.83 15.72
N THR A 37 2.58 -1.97 14.54
CA THR A 37 2.25 -3.05 13.60
C THR A 37 3.03 -4.35 13.85
N GLN A 38 4.01 -4.36 14.73
CA GLN A 38 4.67 -5.57 15.17
C GLN A 38 3.84 -6.23 16.27
N SER A 39 2.93 -7.12 15.87
CA SER A 39 1.96 -7.76 16.74
C SER A 39 2.22 -9.26 16.88
N VAL A 40 1.95 -9.78 18.07
CA VAL A 40 1.88 -11.22 18.33
C VAL A 40 0.59 -11.53 19.08
N HIS A 41 0.01 -12.70 18.84
CA HIS A 41 -1.29 -13.08 19.44
C HIS A 41 -1.31 -13.06 20.97
N SER A 42 -0.19 -13.36 21.61
CA SER A 42 -0.06 -13.37 23.08
C SER A 42 0.01 -11.99 23.73
N LEU A 43 0.19 -10.94 22.95
CA LEU A 43 0.35 -9.57 23.44
C LEU A 43 -0.79 -8.69 22.94
N SER A 44 -1.42 -7.96 23.84
CA SER A 44 -2.49 -7.01 23.50
C SER A 44 -1.98 -5.69 22.92
N ASN A 45 -0.67 -5.52 22.75
CA ASN A 45 -0.04 -4.35 22.17
C ASN A 45 0.33 -4.61 20.71
N GLY A 46 0.44 -3.55 19.93
CA GLY A 46 0.82 -3.64 18.53
C GLY A 46 -0.30 -4.15 17.60
N ASN A 47 -1.55 -4.10 18.02
CA ASN A 47 -2.69 -4.56 17.24
C ASN A 47 -3.16 -3.49 16.25
N THR A 48 -2.23 -2.92 15.49
CA THR A 48 -2.50 -1.92 14.47
C THR A 48 -2.03 -2.42 13.10
N TYR A 49 -2.48 -1.77 12.07
CA TYR A 49 -2.03 -2.00 10.71
C TYR A 49 -1.78 -0.64 10.03
N PRO A 50 -0.95 -0.57 8.99
CA PRO A 50 -0.71 0.68 8.27
C PRO A 50 -1.95 1.04 7.45
N ALA A 51 -2.86 1.79 8.04
CA ALA A 51 -4.09 2.23 7.40
C ALA A 51 -3.79 3.39 6.43
N ILE A 52 -3.98 3.14 5.15
CA ILE A 52 -3.89 4.16 4.10
C ILE A 52 -5.31 4.63 3.79
N CYS A 53 -5.60 5.88 4.13
CA CYS A 53 -6.94 6.44 4.01
C CYS A 53 -6.90 7.97 3.93
N ARG A 54 -8.04 8.57 3.64
CA ARG A 54 -8.24 10.00 3.92
C ARG A 54 -8.83 10.19 5.32
N PRO A 55 -8.53 11.32 5.99
CA PRO A 55 -9.23 11.68 7.22
C PRO A 55 -10.75 11.62 7.00
N TRP A 56 -11.46 10.92 7.90
CA TRP A 56 -12.91 10.70 7.82
C TRP A 56 -13.38 9.93 6.58
N GLY A 57 -12.47 9.25 5.89
CA GLY A 57 -12.79 8.35 4.79
C GLY A 57 -13.63 7.15 5.25
N MET A 58 -14.39 6.59 4.31
CA MET A 58 -15.26 5.43 4.57
C MET A 58 -14.60 4.11 4.20
N ASN A 59 -13.37 4.14 3.75
CA ASN A 59 -12.59 2.93 3.45
C ASN A 59 -11.13 3.11 3.84
N PHE A 60 -10.52 2.03 4.28
CA PHE A 60 -9.13 1.94 4.65
C PHE A 60 -8.47 0.84 3.84
N TRP A 61 -7.23 1.05 3.47
CA TRP A 61 -6.46 0.08 2.70
C TRP A 61 -5.18 -0.24 3.43
N THR A 62 -4.76 -1.50 3.34
CA THR A 62 -3.53 -1.97 3.99
C THR A 62 -2.87 -3.07 3.17
N PRO A 63 -1.53 -3.14 3.15
CA PRO A 63 -0.88 -4.36 2.69
C PRO A 63 -1.31 -5.54 3.55
N GLN A 64 -1.47 -6.69 2.93
CA GLN A 64 -1.90 -7.92 3.59
C GLN A 64 -0.71 -8.86 3.76
N THR A 65 -0.27 -9.09 4.98
CA THR A 65 0.72 -10.12 5.32
C THR A 65 0.09 -11.34 5.98
N GLY A 66 -1.07 -11.18 6.62
CA GLY A 66 -1.89 -12.24 7.21
C GLY A 66 -2.84 -12.90 6.19
N LYS A 67 -3.69 -13.79 6.65
CA LYS A 67 -4.71 -14.45 5.84
C LYS A 67 -5.98 -13.60 5.72
N MET A 68 -6.78 -13.87 4.69
CA MET A 68 -8.10 -13.27 4.56
C MET A 68 -8.95 -13.62 5.79
N GLY A 69 -9.67 -12.62 6.31
CA GLY A 69 -10.45 -12.77 7.54
C GLY A 69 -9.64 -12.64 8.82
N ASP A 70 -8.33 -12.53 8.73
CA ASP A 70 -7.49 -12.29 9.90
C ASP A 70 -7.57 -10.81 10.32
N GLY A 71 -7.79 -10.56 11.61
CA GLY A 71 -7.74 -9.21 12.18
C GLY A 71 -6.34 -8.62 12.18
N TRP A 72 -5.31 -9.45 12.19
CA TRP A 72 -3.92 -9.07 11.95
C TRP A 72 -3.65 -8.95 10.45
N CYS A 73 -4.16 -7.89 9.85
CA CYS A 73 -4.01 -7.68 8.41
C CYS A 73 -2.55 -7.57 8.00
N TYR A 74 -1.73 -6.95 8.84
CA TYR A 74 -0.32 -6.70 8.60
C TYR A 74 0.49 -6.91 9.88
N THR A 75 1.66 -7.54 9.74
CA THR A 75 2.64 -7.68 10.80
C THR A 75 4.00 -7.23 10.27
N TYR A 76 4.64 -6.30 10.97
CA TYR A 76 5.92 -5.71 10.53
C TYR A 76 7.04 -6.74 10.33
N THR A 77 7.06 -7.80 11.12
CA THR A 77 8.06 -8.88 11.02
C THR A 77 7.80 -9.87 9.89
N ALA A 78 6.69 -9.73 9.16
CA ALA A 78 6.42 -10.59 8.02
C ALA A 78 7.28 -10.20 6.81
N GLU A 79 7.69 -11.20 6.05
CA GLU A 79 8.58 -11.04 4.90
C GLU A 79 7.84 -11.15 3.56
N LYS A 80 6.54 -11.47 3.59
CA LYS A 80 5.73 -11.65 2.39
C LYS A 80 4.42 -10.90 2.45
N ILE A 81 4.05 -10.28 1.32
CA ILE A 81 2.75 -9.66 1.08
C ILE A 81 1.90 -10.58 0.20
N ARG A 82 0.62 -10.74 0.55
CA ARG A 82 -0.38 -11.55 -0.14
C ARG A 82 -1.36 -10.74 -0.97
N GLY A 83 -1.28 -9.42 -0.88
CA GLY A 83 -2.10 -8.46 -1.58
C GLY A 83 -2.20 -7.13 -0.86
N VAL A 84 -2.99 -6.23 -1.43
CA VAL A 84 -3.45 -5.02 -0.77
C VAL A 84 -4.94 -5.16 -0.54
N LYS A 85 -5.36 -5.00 0.69
CA LYS A 85 -6.69 -5.35 1.17
C LYS A 85 -7.47 -4.10 1.57
N GLN A 86 -8.73 -4.01 1.16
CA GLN A 86 -9.68 -3.11 1.78
C GLN A 86 -10.07 -3.67 3.16
N THR A 87 -10.14 -2.81 4.15
CA THR A 87 -10.49 -3.18 5.53
C THR A 87 -11.50 -2.18 6.09
N HIS A 88 -12.41 -2.64 6.96
CA HIS A 88 -13.48 -1.83 7.54
C HIS A 88 -13.41 -1.77 9.06
N GLN A 89 -12.95 -2.84 9.70
CA GLN A 89 -12.84 -2.91 11.15
C GLN A 89 -11.65 -3.78 11.53
N PRO A 90 -10.46 -3.19 11.59
CA PRO A 90 -9.26 -3.94 11.97
C PRO A 90 -9.31 -4.24 13.46
N SER A 91 -9.57 -5.48 13.77
CA SER A 91 -9.53 -5.97 15.13
C SER A 91 -9.02 -7.40 15.15
N PRO A 92 -7.95 -7.69 15.89
CA PRO A 92 -7.47 -9.05 16.03
C PRO A 92 -8.46 -9.97 16.75
N TRP A 93 -9.38 -9.41 17.49
CA TRP A 93 -10.36 -10.16 18.27
C TRP A 93 -11.66 -10.46 17.54
N ILE A 94 -12.07 -9.57 16.64
CA ILE A 94 -13.35 -9.65 15.92
C ILE A 94 -13.14 -10.01 14.46
N ASN A 95 -11.94 -9.81 13.92
CA ASN A 95 -11.62 -9.83 12.50
C ASN A 95 -12.29 -8.69 11.71
N ASP A 96 -12.22 -8.74 10.39
CA ASP A 96 -12.74 -7.70 9.52
C ASP A 96 -13.99 -8.15 8.79
N TYR A 97 -14.76 -7.19 8.29
CA TYR A 97 -16.01 -7.41 7.57
C TYR A 97 -15.87 -6.99 6.11
N GLY A 98 -16.53 -7.74 5.22
CA GLY A 98 -16.72 -7.36 3.83
C GLY A 98 -15.42 -7.05 3.08
N GLN A 99 -14.34 -7.69 3.42
CA GLN A 99 -13.01 -7.45 2.87
C GLN A 99 -12.80 -8.15 1.53
N PHE A 100 -12.01 -7.52 0.69
CA PHE A 100 -11.44 -8.14 -0.50
C PHE A 100 -10.00 -7.67 -0.69
N SER A 101 -9.22 -8.39 -1.49
CA SER A 101 -7.81 -8.13 -1.69
C SER A 101 -7.47 -8.07 -3.19
N ILE A 102 -6.50 -7.26 -3.53
CA ILE A 102 -5.95 -7.13 -4.88
C ILE A 102 -4.48 -7.50 -4.84
N MET A 103 -4.05 -8.41 -5.72
CA MET A 103 -2.65 -8.82 -5.86
C MET A 103 -2.22 -8.84 -7.32
N PRO A 104 -1.27 -8.01 -7.74
CA PRO A 104 -0.66 -8.15 -9.06
C PRO A 104 0.30 -9.34 -9.06
N VAL A 105 0.28 -10.10 -10.14
CA VAL A 105 1.14 -11.26 -10.35
C VAL A 105 1.65 -11.31 -11.78
N THR A 106 2.82 -11.89 -12.00
CA THR A 106 3.40 -12.10 -13.32
C THR A 106 3.66 -13.59 -13.57
N GLY A 107 3.67 -14.01 -14.82
CA GLY A 107 3.95 -15.38 -15.23
C GLY A 107 2.81 -16.33 -14.90
N LYS A 108 3.10 -17.42 -14.17
CA LYS A 108 2.09 -18.44 -13.84
C LYS A 108 1.01 -17.87 -12.92
N LEU A 109 -0.24 -18.09 -13.31
CA LEU A 109 -1.38 -17.70 -12.47
C LEU A 109 -1.44 -18.52 -11.19
N VAL A 110 -1.47 -17.83 -10.06
CA VAL A 110 -1.59 -18.39 -8.71
C VAL A 110 -2.67 -17.65 -7.94
N PHE A 111 -3.58 -18.40 -7.32
CA PHE A 111 -4.79 -17.83 -6.72
C PHE A 111 -4.84 -17.94 -5.20
N THR A 112 -4.25 -18.99 -4.63
CA THR A 112 -4.26 -19.15 -3.17
C THR A 112 -3.34 -18.13 -2.51
N GLU A 113 -3.69 -17.69 -1.32
CA GLU A 113 -2.96 -16.65 -0.57
C GLU A 113 -1.49 -16.99 -0.36
N ASP A 114 -1.19 -18.25 -0.02
CA ASP A 114 0.18 -18.69 0.22
C ASP A 114 0.97 -18.81 -1.09
N ALA A 115 0.33 -19.24 -2.19
CA ALA A 115 1.00 -19.39 -3.50
C ALA A 115 1.27 -18.03 -4.17
N ARG A 116 0.40 -17.02 -3.94
CA ARG A 116 0.59 -15.69 -4.50
C ARG A 116 1.43 -14.76 -3.62
N ALA A 117 1.80 -15.19 -2.41
CA ALA A 117 2.57 -14.36 -1.49
C ALA A 117 3.95 -14.03 -2.06
N SER A 118 4.29 -12.76 -2.12
CA SER A 118 5.56 -12.25 -2.63
C SER A 118 6.45 -11.72 -1.53
N TRP A 119 7.74 -12.01 -1.62
CA TRP A 119 8.75 -11.36 -0.81
C TRP A 119 8.76 -9.85 -1.05
N PHE A 120 8.99 -9.10 0.02
CA PHE A 120 9.20 -7.67 -0.02
C PHE A 120 10.27 -7.24 1.00
N SER A 121 10.66 -5.99 0.93
CA SER A 121 11.60 -5.41 1.88
C SER A 121 11.09 -4.07 2.38
N HIS A 122 11.15 -3.83 3.69
CA HIS A 122 10.87 -2.52 4.27
C HIS A 122 11.76 -1.40 3.74
N LYS A 123 12.93 -1.73 3.15
CA LYS A 123 13.81 -0.75 2.50
C LYS A 123 13.22 -0.22 1.18
N SER A 124 12.34 -0.99 0.55
CA SER A 124 11.59 -0.61 -0.66
C SER A 124 10.11 -0.35 -0.41
N GLU A 125 9.70 -0.32 0.86
CA GLU A 125 8.34 -0.02 1.28
C GLU A 125 8.23 1.44 1.69
N ILE A 126 7.27 2.16 1.11
CA ILE A 126 6.94 3.53 1.50
C ILE A 126 5.54 3.52 2.10
N VAL A 127 5.44 3.96 3.35
CA VAL A 127 4.17 4.00 4.07
C VAL A 127 3.92 5.41 4.57
N LYS A 128 2.89 6.04 4.05
CA LYS A 128 2.37 7.32 4.49
C LYS A 128 0.88 7.18 4.81
N PRO A 129 0.28 8.03 5.61
CA PRO A 129 -1.16 7.92 5.89
C PRO A 129 -2.04 7.93 4.65
N TYR A 130 -1.58 8.53 3.57
CA TYR A 130 -2.31 8.75 2.32
C TYR A 130 -1.73 8.01 1.11
N TYR A 131 -0.57 7.36 1.25
CA TYR A 131 0.14 6.71 0.15
C TYR A 131 0.89 5.47 0.62
N TYR A 132 0.84 4.45 -0.19
CA TYR A 132 1.60 3.21 0.00
C TYR A 132 2.31 2.82 -1.29
N SER A 133 3.53 2.36 -1.16
CA SER A 133 4.29 1.77 -2.27
C SER A 133 5.14 0.61 -1.78
N VAL A 134 5.18 -0.47 -2.56
CA VAL A 134 6.03 -1.64 -2.29
C VAL A 134 6.45 -2.33 -3.59
N TYR A 135 7.67 -2.86 -3.58
CA TYR A 135 8.16 -3.75 -4.63
C TYR A 135 7.94 -5.20 -4.24
N LEU A 136 7.25 -5.95 -5.11
CA LEU A 136 6.93 -7.37 -4.96
C LEU A 136 7.97 -8.19 -5.71
N ALA A 137 8.94 -8.76 -4.98
CA ALA A 137 10.15 -9.33 -5.56
C ALA A 137 9.91 -10.60 -6.40
N ASP A 138 8.92 -11.43 -6.03
CA ASP A 138 8.62 -12.66 -6.78
C ASP A 138 7.96 -12.38 -8.14
N TYR A 139 7.42 -11.17 -8.32
CA TYR A 139 6.69 -10.77 -9.54
C TYR A 139 7.34 -9.64 -10.31
N ASP A 140 8.41 -9.03 -9.77
CA ASP A 140 9.04 -7.83 -10.33
C ASP A 140 8.01 -6.71 -10.59
N VAL A 141 7.12 -6.48 -9.63
CA VAL A 141 6.04 -5.49 -9.72
C VAL A 141 6.16 -4.44 -8.64
N THR A 142 6.13 -3.18 -9.03
CA THR A 142 5.90 -2.10 -8.07
C THR A 142 4.41 -1.82 -7.96
N THR A 143 3.90 -1.88 -6.74
CA THR A 143 2.51 -1.56 -6.40
C THR A 143 2.47 -0.25 -5.65
N GLU A 144 1.72 0.71 -6.16
CA GLU A 144 1.49 2.01 -5.53
C GLU A 144 -0.01 2.22 -5.32
N MET A 145 -0.36 2.87 -4.23
CA MET A 145 -1.77 3.09 -3.91
C MET A 145 -1.97 4.39 -3.13
N THR A 146 -3.07 5.09 -3.44
CA THR A 146 -3.59 6.19 -2.64
C THR A 146 -5.10 6.05 -2.48
N ALA A 147 -5.63 6.43 -1.32
CA ALA A 147 -7.04 6.33 -1.03
C ALA A 147 -7.78 7.66 -1.26
N THR A 148 -9.04 7.56 -1.66
CA THR A 148 -10.02 8.64 -1.61
C THR A 148 -10.99 8.40 -0.45
N GLU A 149 -12.07 9.18 -0.35
CA GLU A 149 -13.07 8.97 0.70
C GLU A 149 -13.78 7.60 0.62
N ARG A 150 -13.96 7.07 -0.59
CA ARG A 150 -14.75 5.84 -0.84
C ARG A 150 -14.10 4.86 -1.79
N ALA A 151 -12.91 5.16 -2.30
CA ALA A 151 -12.21 4.33 -3.27
C ALA A 151 -10.70 4.39 -3.06
N ALA A 152 -9.95 3.63 -3.82
CA ALA A 152 -8.51 3.77 -3.93
C ALA A 152 -8.09 3.80 -5.41
N HIS A 153 -7.00 4.48 -5.67
CA HIS A 153 -6.31 4.45 -6.95
C HIS A 153 -5.07 3.60 -6.80
N PHE A 154 -4.92 2.63 -7.70
CA PHE A 154 -3.74 1.78 -7.79
C PHE A 154 -2.97 2.08 -9.06
N GLN A 155 -1.65 2.15 -8.93
CA GLN A 155 -0.72 2.10 -10.05
C GLN A 155 0.14 0.85 -9.90
N LEU A 156 0.10 -0.01 -10.91
CA LEU A 156 0.83 -1.27 -10.94
C LEU A 156 1.83 -1.21 -12.08
N THR A 157 3.11 -1.20 -11.75
CA THR A 157 4.19 -1.18 -12.73
C THR A 157 4.74 -2.59 -12.89
N PHE A 158 4.42 -3.21 -14.02
CA PHE A 158 4.86 -4.55 -14.39
C PHE A 158 6.15 -4.51 -15.21
N PRO A 159 6.97 -5.59 -15.18
CA PRO A 159 8.10 -5.72 -16.07
C PRO A 159 7.64 -5.86 -17.52
N GLU A 160 8.50 -5.45 -18.47
CA GLU A 160 8.24 -5.66 -19.90
C GLU A 160 8.15 -7.16 -20.25
N ASN A 161 7.30 -7.49 -21.20
CA ASN A 161 7.10 -8.86 -21.71
C ASN A 161 6.62 -9.91 -20.69
N ALA A 162 6.20 -9.50 -19.50
CA ALA A 162 5.61 -10.41 -18.54
C ALA A 162 4.13 -10.69 -18.87
N GLN A 163 3.69 -11.91 -18.58
CA GLN A 163 2.27 -12.20 -18.51
C GLN A 163 1.74 -11.55 -17.21
N SER A 164 1.17 -10.37 -17.35
CA SER A 164 0.71 -9.56 -16.22
C SER A 164 -0.75 -9.83 -15.93
N SER A 165 -1.06 -10.05 -14.67
CA SER A 165 -2.43 -10.33 -14.21
C SER A 165 -2.70 -9.69 -12.86
N ILE A 166 -3.98 -9.47 -12.56
CA ILE A 166 -4.45 -8.99 -11.26
C ILE A 166 -5.37 -10.06 -10.68
N VAL A 167 -5.04 -10.55 -9.50
CA VAL A 167 -5.92 -11.41 -8.71
C VAL A 167 -6.80 -10.52 -7.85
N VAL A 168 -8.12 -10.63 -8.01
CA VAL A 168 -9.11 -10.05 -7.12
C VAL A 168 -9.66 -11.19 -6.25
N ASP A 169 -9.35 -11.14 -4.97
CA ASP A 169 -9.76 -12.14 -3.99
C ASP A 169 -10.89 -11.58 -3.13
N ALA A 170 -12.10 -12.03 -3.42
CA ALA A 170 -13.31 -11.58 -2.75
C ALA A 170 -13.77 -12.54 -1.62
N PHE A 171 -12.87 -13.42 -1.20
CA PHE A 171 -13.15 -14.46 -0.22
C PHE A 171 -13.86 -15.73 -0.74
N ASP A 172 -13.66 -16.84 -0.06
CA ASP A 172 -14.03 -18.19 -0.52
C ASP A 172 -15.52 -18.55 -0.37
N LYS A 173 -16.28 -17.83 0.45
CA LYS A 173 -17.69 -18.16 0.74
C LYS A 173 -18.63 -16.99 0.47
N GLY A 174 -19.68 -17.27 -0.34
CA GLY A 174 -20.75 -16.33 -0.61
C GLY A 174 -20.33 -15.07 -1.36
N SER A 175 -19.14 -15.06 -1.96
CA SER A 175 -18.67 -13.98 -2.81
C SER A 175 -19.12 -14.14 -4.27
N TYR A 176 -19.14 -13.03 -4.97
CA TYR A 176 -19.44 -12.97 -6.40
C TYR A 176 -18.51 -12.01 -7.08
N VAL A 177 -17.94 -12.40 -8.21
CA VAL A 177 -17.11 -11.56 -9.05
C VAL A 177 -17.55 -11.68 -10.49
N LYS A 178 -17.71 -10.54 -11.18
CA LYS A 178 -18.03 -10.48 -12.61
C LYS A 178 -17.10 -9.54 -13.32
N ILE A 179 -16.48 -10.04 -14.39
CA ILE A 179 -15.68 -9.23 -15.31
C ILE A 179 -16.58 -8.75 -16.43
N ILE A 180 -16.53 -7.45 -16.74
CA ILE A 180 -17.28 -6.79 -17.83
C ILE A 180 -16.23 -6.18 -18.78
N PRO A 181 -15.70 -6.94 -19.75
CA PRO A 181 -14.62 -6.47 -20.61
C PRO A 181 -14.99 -5.24 -21.45
N SER A 182 -16.24 -5.12 -21.86
CA SER A 182 -16.73 -3.97 -22.65
C SER A 182 -16.70 -2.64 -21.90
N GLU A 183 -16.64 -2.69 -20.57
CA GLU A 183 -16.58 -1.53 -19.69
C GLU A 183 -15.22 -1.39 -18.99
N ASN A 184 -14.26 -2.29 -19.26
CA ASN A 184 -13.00 -2.39 -18.53
C ASN A 184 -13.22 -2.43 -17.01
N LYS A 185 -14.17 -3.26 -16.56
CA LYS A 185 -14.70 -3.21 -15.21
C LYS A 185 -14.81 -4.60 -14.59
N ILE A 186 -14.52 -4.67 -13.32
CA ILE A 186 -14.82 -5.81 -12.46
C ILE A 186 -15.79 -5.32 -11.39
N ILE A 187 -16.84 -6.07 -11.16
CA ILE A 187 -17.80 -5.82 -10.09
C ILE A 187 -17.97 -7.07 -9.25
N GLY A 188 -18.28 -6.88 -7.99
CA GLY A 188 -18.49 -7.99 -7.13
C GLY A 188 -19.05 -7.63 -5.76
N TYR A 189 -19.19 -8.64 -4.94
CA TYR A 189 -19.44 -8.48 -3.52
C TYR A 189 -18.87 -9.65 -2.72
N THR A 190 -18.59 -9.39 -1.48
CA THR A 190 -18.29 -10.41 -0.48
C THR A 190 -19.35 -10.37 0.63
N THR A 191 -19.67 -11.54 1.14
CA THR A 191 -20.57 -11.70 2.29
C THR A 191 -19.81 -11.97 3.58
N ARG A 192 -18.49 -11.96 3.53
CA ARG A 192 -17.65 -12.26 4.70
C ARG A 192 -17.99 -11.35 5.87
N ASN A 193 -18.29 -11.95 6.99
CA ASN A 193 -18.51 -11.27 8.26
C ASN A 193 -18.28 -12.24 9.44
N ASN A 194 -18.20 -11.71 10.63
CA ASN A 194 -18.01 -12.46 11.86
C ASN A 194 -19.27 -12.44 12.78
N GLY A 195 -20.43 -12.24 12.21
CA GLY A 195 -21.70 -12.14 12.92
C GLY A 195 -22.09 -10.69 13.25
N GLY A 196 -23.29 -10.52 13.80
CA GLY A 196 -23.81 -9.20 14.16
C GLY A 196 -24.25 -8.33 12.99
N VAL A 197 -24.36 -8.91 11.79
CA VAL A 197 -24.84 -8.22 10.58
C VAL A 197 -26.15 -8.87 10.08
N PRO A 198 -26.95 -8.18 9.25
CA PRO A 198 -28.13 -8.78 8.61
C PRO A 198 -27.75 -10.02 7.76
N GLU A 199 -28.66 -10.98 7.62
CA GLU A 199 -28.44 -12.21 6.83
C GLU A 199 -28.08 -11.93 5.36
N ASN A 200 -28.54 -10.82 4.82
CA ASN A 200 -28.27 -10.39 3.45
C ASN A 200 -27.08 -9.44 3.32
N PHE A 201 -26.23 -9.36 4.34
CA PHE A 201 -25.03 -8.51 4.32
C PHE A 201 -24.18 -8.76 3.08
N LYS A 202 -23.82 -7.67 2.39
CA LYS A 202 -22.91 -7.66 1.24
C LYS A 202 -22.09 -6.39 1.25
N ASN A 203 -20.79 -6.54 1.06
CA ASN A 203 -19.91 -5.42 0.72
C ASN A 203 -19.60 -5.49 -0.78
N TYR A 204 -19.96 -4.45 -1.50
CA TYR A 204 -19.80 -4.37 -2.96
C TYR A 204 -18.50 -3.65 -3.33
N PHE A 205 -17.92 -4.04 -4.45
CA PHE A 205 -16.74 -3.42 -5.05
C PHE A 205 -16.84 -3.40 -6.58
#